data_c3affb86f8693b3d64e37e93d81f8382
#
_entry.id   c3affb86f8693b3d64e37e93d81f8382
#
_cell.length_a   1.000
_cell.length_b   1.000
_cell.length_c   1.000
_cell.angle_alpha   90.00
_cell.angle_beta   90.00
_cell.angle_gamma   90.00
#
_symmetry.space_group_name_H-M   'P 1'
#
loop_
_entity.id
_entity.type
_entity.pdbx_description
1 polymer ?
#
loop_
_entity_poly.entity_id
_entity_poly.type
_entity_poly.pdbx_seq_one_letter_code
_entity_poly.pdbx_strand_id
1 'polypeptide(L)'
;RKMEVIRPSSTLVPLVGEKHAKGLFGTIVDNFYLVALIFAMGTSLGLATPLVTECMQWLFGIPHTLQLDAIIITCWIILNAICVACGLQKGVRIASDVRSYLSFLMLGWVFIVSGASFIMNYFTDSVGMLLMYLPRMLFYTDPIAKGGFPQGWTVFYWAWWVIYAIQMSIFLARISRGRTVRELCFGMVLGLTASTWILWTVLGS
;
A
#
# COMPACT_ATOMS: atom_id res chain seq x y z
N ARG A 1 -25.95 -7.79 -4.53
CA ARG A 1 -26.96 -6.75 -4.75
C ARG A 1 -26.52 -5.89 -5.94
N LYS A 2 -27.39 -5.68 -6.92
CA LYS A 2 -27.17 -4.70 -8.00
C LYS A 2 -27.36 -3.30 -7.40
N MET A 3 -26.27 -2.66 -6.99
CA MET A 3 -26.29 -1.23 -6.59
C MET A 3 -25.77 -0.40 -7.76
N GLU A 4 -26.49 0.63 -8.12
CA GLU A 4 -26.13 1.53 -9.24
C GLU A 4 -24.86 2.34 -8.93
N VAL A 5 -24.65 2.71 -7.67
CA VAL A 5 -23.46 3.45 -7.21
C VAL A 5 -22.94 2.80 -5.95
N ILE A 6 -21.67 2.41 -5.97
CA ILE A 6 -20.98 1.86 -4.80
C ILE A 6 -20.30 3.03 -4.08
N ARG A 7 -20.82 3.38 -2.89
CA ARG A 7 -20.27 4.41 -2.00
C ARG A 7 -19.74 3.74 -0.73
N PRO A 8 -18.81 4.35 0.03
CA PRO A 8 -18.42 3.85 1.34
C PRO A 8 -19.62 3.61 2.26
N SER A 9 -20.58 4.53 2.29
CA SER A 9 -21.83 4.39 3.05
C SER A 9 -22.68 3.19 2.64
N SER A 10 -22.54 2.67 1.41
CA SER A 10 -23.28 1.48 0.96
C SER A 10 -22.87 0.21 1.71
N THR A 11 -21.67 0.16 2.27
CA THR A 11 -21.19 -0.98 3.10
C THR A 11 -21.93 -1.05 4.43
N LEU A 12 -22.46 0.06 4.90
CA LEU A 12 -23.20 0.17 6.15
C LEU A 12 -24.70 -0.16 6.01
N VAL A 13 -25.23 -0.30 4.80
CA VAL A 13 -26.65 -0.63 4.57
C VAL A 13 -27.16 -1.82 5.39
N PRO A 14 -26.40 -2.93 5.54
CA PRO A 14 -26.84 -4.05 6.35
C PRO A 14 -26.98 -3.74 7.85
N LEU A 15 -26.28 -2.72 8.35
CA LEU A 15 -26.23 -2.34 9.77
C LEU A 15 -27.25 -1.26 10.10
N VAL A 16 -27.33 -0.20 9.30
CA VAL A 16 -28.13 0.99 9.60
C VAL A 16 -29.38 1.16 8.71
N GLY A 17 -29.56 0.27 7.74
CA GLY A 17 -30.67 0.32 6.79
C GLY A 17 -30.43 1.32 5.64
N GLU A 18 -31.21 1.16 4.55
CA GLU A 18 -31.04 1.99 3.33
C GLU A 18 -31.35 3.46 3.56
N LYS A 19 -32.35 3.77 4.39
CA LYS A 19 -32.79 5.15 4.64
C LYS A 19 -31.69 5.99 5.27
N HIS A 20 -31.00 5.45 6.27
CA HIS A 20 -29.91 6.15 6.95
C HIS A 20 -28.62 6.17 6.12
N ALA A 21 -28.30 5.07 5.42
CA ALA A 21 -27.13 4.98 4.56
C ALA A 21 -27.20 5.92 3.34
N LYS A 22 -28.40 6.22 2.82
CA LYS A 22 -28.61 7.18 1.73
C LYS A 22 -28.93 8.60 2.22
N GLY A 23 -29.13 8.79 3.51
CA GLY A 23 -29.45 10.07 4.13
C GLY A 23 -28.22 10.89 4.51
N LEU A 24 -28.42 11.88 5.38
CA LEU A 24 -27.40 12.79 5.90
C LEU A 24 -26.24 12.00 6.56
N PHE A 25 -26.57 10.95 7.32
CA PHE A 25 -25.57 10.10 7.97
C PHE A 25 -24.62 9.45 6.94
N GLY A 26 -25.15 8.87 5.87
CA GLY A 26 -24.33 8.30 4.80
C GLY A 26 -23.45 9.34 4.12
N THR A 27 -23.95 10.55 3.89
CA THR A 27 -23.16 11.64 3.31
C THR A 27 -22.02 12.09 4.24
N ILE A 28 -22.24 12.14 5.54
CA ILE A 28 -21.18 12.45 6.51
C ILE A 28 -20.09 11.37 6.49
N VAL A 29 -20.48 10.09 6.47
CA VAL A 29 -19.54 8.98 6.40
C VAL A 29 -18.72 9.03 5.10
N ASP A 30 -19.36 9.28 3.95
CA ASP A 30 -18.68 9.35 2.66
C ASP A 30 -17.67 10.51 2.63
N ASN A 31 -18.04 11.69 3.13
CA ASN A 31 -17.14 12.84 3.19
C ASN A 31 -15.97 12.62 4.16
N PHE A 32 -16.25 12.07 5.34
CA PHE A 32 -15.19 11.74 6.30
C PHE A 32 -14.19 10.74 5.72
N TYR A 33 -14.70 9.72 5.03
CA TYR A 33 -13.87 8.74 4.34
C TYR A 33 -13.01 9.37 3.24
N LEU A 34 -13.57 10.27 2.42
CA LEU A 34 -12.82 10.97 1.38
C LEU A 34 -11.69 11.83 1.97
N VAL A 35 -11.98 12.56 3.05
CA VAL A 35 -10.96 13.35 3.74
C VAL A 35 -9.85 12.45 4.30
N ALA A 36 -10.21 11.36 4.98
CA ALA A 36 -9.24 10.39 5.50
C ALA A 36 -8.39 9.77 4.39
N LEU A 37 -8.98 9.47 3.22
CA LEU A 37 -8.26 8.93 2.06
C LEU A 37 -7.26 9.94 1.48
N ILE A 38 -7.62 11.23 1.41
CA ILE A 38 -6.70 12.29 0.96
C ILE A 38 -5.49 12.38 1.89
N PHE A 39 -5.71 12.37 3.22
CA PHE A 39 -4.61 12.36 4.19
C PHE A 39 -3.73 11.11 4.08
N ALA A 40 -4.33 9.93 3.90
CA ALA A 40 -3.58 8.69 3.71
C ALA A 40 -2.70 8.72 2.45
N MET A 41 -3.21 9.30 1.36
CA MET A 41 -2.42 9.50 0.14
C MET A 41 -1.29 10.53 0.34
N GLY A 42 -1.57 11.63 1.04
CA GLY A 42 -0.56 12.62 1.40
C GLY A 42 0.58 12.02 2.23
N THR A 43 0.25 11.17 3.19
CA THR A 43 1.25 10.44 3.99
C THR A 43 2.10 9.51 3.12
N SER A 44 1.49 8.81 2.17
CA SER A 44 2.21 7.92 1.23
C SER A 44 3.24 8.70 0.39
N LEU A 45 2.86 9.88 -0.11
CA LEU A 45 3.77 10.76 -0.83
C LEU A 45 4.88 11.29 0.08
N GLY A 46 4.53 11.70 1.31
CA GLY A 46 5.49 12.20 2.30
C GLY A 46 6.55 11.16 2.70
N LEU A 47 6.19 9.89 2.77
CA LEU A 47 7.13 8.80 3.06
C LEU A 47 7.98 8.40 1.84
N ALA A 48 7.42 8.49 0.63
CA ALA A 48 8.12 8.08 -0.58
C ALA A 48 9.08 9.17 -1.11
N THR A 49 8.81 10.44 -0.85
CA THR A 49 9.64 11.56 -1.34
C THR A 49 11.08 11.51 -0.81
N PRO A 50 11.33 11.35 0.50
CA PRO A 50 12.69 11.23 1.02
C PRO A 50 13.49 10.10 0.40
N LEU A 51 12.86 8.97 0.08
CA LEU A 51 13.54 7.85 -0.58
C LEU A 51 14.09 8.24 -1.96
N VAL A 52 13.30 9.01 -2.73
CA VAL A 52 13.75 9.50 -4.05
C VAL A 52 14.83 10.54 -3.89
N THR A 53 14.72 11.43 -2.90
CA THR A 53 15.73 12.47 -2.63
C THR A 53 17.06 11.85 -2.21
N GLU A 54 17.03 10.84 -1.35
CA GLU A 54 18.23 10.06 -0.96
C GLU A 54 18.88 9.38 -2.18
N CYS A 55 18.09 8.77 -3.06
CA CYS A 55 18.61 8.20 -4.31
C CYS A 55 19.26 9.27 -5.20
N MET A 56 18.67 10.47 -5.30
CA MET A 56 19.23 11.59 -6.05
C MET A 56 20.56 12.07 -5.43
N GLN A 57 20.65 12.11 -4.11
CA GLN A 57 21.89 12.46 -3.42
C GLN A 57 23.01 11.44 -3.72
N TRP A 58 22.71 10.14 -3.64
CA TRP A 58 23.69 9.09 -3.90
C TRP A 58 24.15 9.04 -5.36
N LEU A 59 23.23 9.22 -6.32
CA LEU A 59 23.54 9.09 -7.75
C LEU A 59 24.15 10.37 -8.34
N PHE A 60 23.67 11.53 -7.92
CA PHE A 60 24.00 12.82 -8.55
C PHE A 60 24.71 13.80 -7.61
N GLY A 61 24.87 13.45 -6.33
CA GLY A 61 25.48 14.35 -5.34
C GLY A 61 24.61 15.57 -4.96
N ILE A 62 23.32 15.54 -5.30
CA ILE A 62 22.40 16.65 -5.02
C ILE A 62 22.01 16.61 -3.55
N PRO A 63 22.28 17.68 -2.76
CA PRO A 63 21.97 17.66 -1.33
C PRO A 63 20.46 17.61 -1.07
N HIS A 64 20.07 16.89 -0.02
CA HIS A 64 18.69 16.82 0.44
C HIS A 64 18.23 18.21 0.90
N THR A 65 17.26 18.78 0.22
CA THR A 65 16.69 20.09 0.53
C THR A 65 15.16 20.05 0.41
N LEU A 66 14.48 20.85 1.23
CA LEU A 66 13.02 20.99 1.15
C LEU A 66 12.54 21.41 -0.25
N GLN A 67 13.35 22.19 -0.97
CA GLN A 67 13.05 22.60 -2.33
C GLN A 67 13.06 21.41 -3.30
N LEU A 68 14.01 20.48 -3.15
CA LEU A 68 14.08 19.27 -3.95
C LEU A 68 12.87 18.38 -3.68
N ASP A 69 12.47 18.21 -2.43
CA ASP A 69 11.26 17.45 -2.06
C ASP A 69 9.99 18.07 -2.70
N ALA A 70 9.86 19.40 -2.65
CA ALA A 70 8.73 20.09 -3.27
C ALA A 70 8.69 19.90 -4.79
N ILE A 71 9.85 19.93 -5.46
CA ILE A 71 9.95 19.66 -6.91
C ILE A 71 9.53 18.24 -7.22
N ILE A 72 10.02 17.24 -6.48
CA ILE A 72 9.69 15.83 -6.70
C ILE A 72 8.18 15.59 -6.50
N ILE A 73 7.59 16.12 -5.43
CA ILE A 73 6.15 16.01 -5.18
C ILE A 73 5.35 16.66 -6.32
N THR A 74 5.77 17.85 -6.76
CA THR A 74 5.11 18.55 -7.87
C THR A 74 5.18 17.74 -9.16
N CYS A 75 6.33 17.18 -9.50
CA CYS A 75 6.50 16.31 -10.66
C CYS A 75 5.57 15.08 -10.56
N TRP A 76 5.44 14.46 -9.40
CA TRP A 76 4.54 13.33 -9.19
C TRP A 76 3.06 13.70 -9.36
N ILE A 77 2.66 14.86 -8.82
CA ILE A 77 1.29 15.34 -8.98
C ILE A 77 0.98 15.59 -10.47
N ILE A 78 1.88 16.25 -11.19
CA ILE A 78 1.72 16.53 -12.63
C ILE A 78 1.63 15.21 -13.41
N LEU A 79 2.54 14.26 -13.15
CA LEU A 79 2.55 12.96 -13.83
C LEU A 79 1.22 12.20 -13.61
N ASN A 80 0.76 12.15 -12.35
CA ASN A 80 -0.52 11.52 -12.03
C ASN A 80 -1.69 12.24 -12.68
N ALA A 81 -1.69 13.58 -12.69
CA ALA A 81 -2.74 14.37 -13.35
C ALA A 81 -2.80 14.07 -14.85
N ILE A 82 -1.66 13.98 -15.52
CA ILE A 82 -1.58 13.61 -16.95
C ILE A 82 -2.12 12.19 -17.15
N CYS A 83 -1.72 11.22 -16.32
CA CYS A 83 -2.21 9.84 -16.43
C CYS A 83 -3.74 9.75 -16.26
N VAL A 84 -4.31 10.53 -15.34
CA VAL A 84 -5.76 10.60 -15.13
C VAL A 84 -6.46 11.31 -16.30
N ALA A 85 -5.90 12.40 -16.82
CA ALA A 85 -6.42 13.14 -17.95
C ALA A 85 -6.45 12.30 -19.23
N CYS A 86 -5.45 11.41 -19.44
CA CYS A 86 -5.44 10.45 -20.55
C CYS A 86 -6.50 9.33 -20.40
N GLY A 87 -7.23 9.30 -19.30
CA GLY A 87 -8.29 8.35 -18.98
C GLY A 87 -7.83 7.14 -18.20
N LEU A 88 -8.71 6.70 -17.28
CA LEU A 88 -8.44 5.60 -16.35
C LEU A 88 -8.06 4.28 -17.05
N GLN A 89 -8.65 4.01 -18.23
CA GLN A 89 -8.39 2.75 -18.94
C GLN A 89 -7.09 2.76 -19.75
N LYS A 90 -6.63 3.91 -20.21
CA LYS A 90 -5.39 4.02 -21.00
C LYS A 90 -4.23 4.53 -20.16
N GLY A 91 -4.33 5.72 -19.57
CA GLY A 91 -3.23 6.34 -18.85
C GLY A 91 -2.82 5.58 -17.60
N VAL A 92 -3.78 5.29 -16.71
CA VAL A 92 -3.49 4.59 -15.45
C VAL A 92 -3.06 3.14 -15.68
N ARG A 93 -3.66 2.46 -16.67
CA ARG A 93 -3.27 1.08 -17.00
C ARG A 93 -1.85 1.02 -17.54
N ILE A 94 -1.49 1.87 -18.51
CA ILE A 94 -0.14 1.91 -19.08
C ILE A 94 0.90 2.22 -17.99
N ALA A 95 0.63 3.22 -17.14
CA ALA A 95 1.52 3.57 -16.03
C ALA A 95 1.71 2.39 -15.04
N SER A 96 0.63 1.65 -14.75
CA SER A 96 0.67 0.46 -13.88
C SER A 96 1.48 -0.68 -14.53
N ASP A 97 1.27 -0.94 -15.81
CA ASP A 97 2.00 -1.98 -16.55
C ASP A 97 3.49 -1.66 -16.61
N VAL A 98 3.87 -0.42 -16.97
CA VAL A 98 5.25 0.06 -16.97
C VAL A 98 5.92 -0.10 -15.60
N ARG A 99 5.22 0.33 -14.53
CA ARG A 99 5.72 0.15 -13.17
C ARG A 99 5.97 -1.31 -12.84
N SER A 100 5.05 -2.19 -13.21
CA SER A 100 5.17 -3.62 -12.95
C SER A 100 6.36 -4.24 -13.68
N TYR A 101 6.53 -3.93 -14.97
CA TYR A 101 7.69 -4.39 -15.75
C TYR A 101 9.01 -3.89 -15.18
N LEU A 102 9.09 -2.60 -14.81
CA LEU A 102 10.30 -2.03 -14.18
C LEU A 102 10.60 -2.71 -12.84
N SER A 103 9.58 -3.00 -12.03
CA SER A 103 9.75 -3.70 -10.76
C SER A 103 10.28 -5.11 -10.96
N PHE A 104 9.74 -5.88 -11.90
CA PHE A 104 10.25 -7.22 -12.22
C PHE A 104 11.66 -7.20 -12.78
N LEU A 105 11.97 -6.23 -13.63
CA LEU A 105 13.33 -6.06 -14.18
C LEU A 105 14.32 -5.76 -13.05
N MET A 106 13.99 -4.84 -12.17
CA MET A 106 14.82 -4.49 -11.01
C MET A 106 15.02 -5.68 -10.07
N LEU A 107 13.93 -6.40 -9.73
CA LEU A 107 14.03 -7.61 -8.90
C LEU A 107 14.93 -8.68 -9.55
N GLY A 108 14.76 -8.92 -10.86
CA GLY A 108 15.58 -9.86 -11.60
C GLY A 108 17.04 -9.45 -11.62
N TRP A 109 17.32 -8.17 -11.81
CA TRP A 109 18.69 -7.63 -11.78
C TRP A 109 19.34 -7.83 -10.41
N VAL A 110 18.67 -7.42 -9.33
CA VAL A 110 19.18 -7.59 -7.95
C VAL A 110 19.40 -9.07 -7.66
N PHE A 111 18.46 -9.95 -8.04
CA PHE A 111 18.59 -11.39 -7.83
C PHE A 111 19.83 -12.00 -8.50
N ILE A 112 20.18 -11.52 -9.69
CA ILE A 112 21.37 -11.98 -10.42
C ILE A 112 22.65 -11.43 -9.78
N VAL A 113 22.68 -10.14 -9.43
CA VAL A 113 23.86 -9.47 -8.90
C VAL A 113 24.19 -9.89 -7.46
N SER A 114 23.19 -10.03 -6.62
CA SER A 114 23.38 -10.42 -5.20
C SER A 114 23.69 -11.89 -5.02
N GLY A 115 23.51 -12.72 -6.04
CA GLY A 115 23.74 -14.17 -5.98
C GLY A 115 22.55 -14.94 -5.43
N ALA A 116 21.96 -15.78 -6.27
CA ALA A 116 20.75 -16.54 -5.95
C ALA A 116 20.86 -17.38 -4.66
N SER A 117 22.04 -17.97 -4.40
CA SER A 117 22.29 -18.78 -3.21
C SER A 117 22.17 -17.95 -1.92
N PHE A 118 22.73 -16.74 -1.93
CA PHE A 118 22.65 -15.83 -0.78
C PHE A 118 21.20 -15.44 -0.49
N ILE A 119 20.47 -15.02 -1.53
CA ILE A 119 19.06 -14.61 -1.41
C ILE A 119 18.20 -15.77 -0.87
N MET A 120 18.40 -17.00 -1.37
CA MET A 120 17.64 -18.16 -0.90
C MET A 120 17.92 -18.51 0.56
N ASN A 121 19.17 -18.42 0.99
CA ASN A 121 19.53 -18.61 2.39
C ASN A 121 18.94 -17.51 3.27
N TYR A 122 19.04 -16.26 2.84
CA TYR A 122 18.47 -15.12 3.56
C TYR A 122 16.94 -15.21 3.66
N PHE A 123 16.27 -15.64 2.59
CA PHE A 123 14.83 -15.91 2.61
C PHE A 123 14.45 -16.96 3.64
N THR A 124 15.16 -18.09 3.63
CA THR A 124 14.89 -19.21 4.55
C THR A 124 15.09 -18.80 6.02
N ASP A 125 16.16 -18.09 6.30
CA ASP A 125 16.45 -17.56 7.64
C ASP A 125 15.40 -16.54 8.08
N SER A 126 15.02 -15.61 7.20
CA SER A 126 13.98 -14.60 7.46
C SER A 126 12.62 -15.24 7.80
N VAL A 127 12.24 -16.31 7.09
CA VAL A 127 11.01 -17.06 7.38
C VAL A 127 11.11 -17.74 8.75
N GLY A 128 12.25 -18.35 9.06
CA GLY A 128 12.50 -18.98 10.36
C GLY A 128 12.39 -17.96 11.51
N MET A 129 13.05 -16.82 11.36
CA MET A 129 13.00 -15.73 12.36
C MET A 129 11.57 -15.18 12.52
N LEU A 130 10.84 -14.99 11.43
CA LEU A 130 9.45 -14.52 11.50
C LEU A 130 8.58 -15.48 12.30
N LEU A 131 8.65 -16.78 12.00
CA LEU A 131 7.85 -17.79 12.72
C LEU A 131 8.22 -17.87 14.21
N MET A 132 9.50 -17.74 14.53
CA MET A 132 10.00 -17.79 15.90
C MET A 132 9.56 -16.56 16.71
N TYR A 133 9.66 -15.37 16.13
CA TYR A 133 9.42 -14.11 16.85
C TYR A 133 8.06 -13.49 16.58
N LEU A 134 7.20 -14.11 15.75
CA LEU A 134 5.89 -13.56 15.36
C LEU A 134 5.04 -13.11 16.56
N PRO A 135 4.86 -13.89 17.65
CA PRO A 135 4.07 -13.43 18.78
C PRO A 135 4.67 -12.19 19.46
N ARG A 136 6.00 -12.16 19.60
CA ARG A 136 6.70 -11.02 20.19
C ARG A 136 6.55 -9.75 19.32
N MET A 137 6.65 -9.89 18.01
CA MET A 137 6.50 -8.76 17.08
C MET A 137 5.08 -8.19 17.09
N LEU A 138 4.06 -9.06 17.19
CA LEU A 138 2.66 -8.64 17.22
C LEU A 138 2.25 -7.94 18.52
N PHE A 139 2.80 -8.38 19.65
CA PHE A 139 2.42 -7.88 20.98
C PHE A 139 3.45 -6.95 21.62
N TYR A 140 4.49 -6.58 20.89
CA TYR A 140 5.53 -5.69 21.38
C TYR A 140 5.05 -4.25 21.48
N THR A 141 4.98 -3.71 22.70
CA THR A 141 4.49 -2.34 22.99
C THR A 141 5.59 -1.40 23.48
N ASP A 142 6.83 -1.91 23.61
CA ASP A 142 8.01 -1.17 24.10
C ASP A 142 7.78 -0.42 25.44
N PRO A 143 7.36 -1.12 26.51
CA PRO A 143 7.01 -0.45 27.77
C PRO A 143 8.22 0.04 28.56
N ILE A 144 9.40 -0.52 28.32
CA ILE A 144 10.62 -0.27 29.10
C ILE A 144 11.50 0.77 28.40
N ALA A 145 11.90 0.54 27.15
CA ALA A 145 12.81 1.41 26.42
C ALA A 145 12.13 2.72 25.96
N LYS A 146 10.79 2.69 25.78
CA LYS A 146 9.97 3.83 25.34
C LYS A 146 10.53 4.51 24.07
N GLY A 147 11.07 3.71 23.16
CA GLY A 147 11.66 4.17 21.90
C GLY A 147 10.65 4.73 20.90
N GLY A 148 9.34 4.56 21.15
CA GLY A 148 8.27 5.09 20.31
C GLY A 148 8.04 4.36 18.99
N PHE A 149 8.81 3.31 18.69
CA PHE A 149 8.68 2.56 17.44
C PHE A 149 7.29 1.94 17.24
N PRO A 150 6.69 1.21 18.21
CA PRO A 150 5.35 0.67 18.03
C PRO A 150 4.29 1.74 17.81
N GLN A 151 4.40 2.87 18.50
CA GLN A 151 3.49 4.00 18.38
C GLN A 151 3.64 4.68 17.01
N GLY A 152 4.87 4.89 16.56
CA GLY A 152 5.16 5.55 15.29
C GLY A 152 4.87 4.69 14.07
N TRP A 153 5.07 3.38 14.15
CA TRP A 153 4.99 2.50 13.00
C TRP A 153 3.85 1.48 13.05
N THR A 154 3.71 0.74 14.14
CA THR A 154 2.68 -0.31 14.23
C THR A 154 1.29 0.30 14.23
N VAL A 155 1.04 1.32 15.06
CA VAL A 155 -0.25 2.01 15.10
C VAL A 155 -0.54 2.73 13.79
N PHE A 156 0.48 3.38 13.20
CA PHE A 156 0.38 4.04 11.91
C PHE A 156 -0.04 3.07 10.79
N TYR A 157 0.62 1.92 10.64
CA TYR A 157 0.28 0.94 9.62
C TYR A 157 -1.11 0.34 9.81
N TRP A 158 -1.52 0.07 11.05
CA TRP A 158 -2.87 -0.39 11.33
C TRP A 158 -3.93 0.64 10.90
N ALA A 159 -3.76 1.90 11.29
CA ALA A 159 -4.67 2.98 10.91
C ALA A 159 -4.73 3.15 9.39
N TRP A 160 -3.60 3.10 8.71
CA TRP A 160 -3.49 3.22 7.27
C TRP A 160 -4.24 2.08 6.54
N TRP A 161 -4.02 0.84 6.93
CA TRP A 161 -4.72 -0.29 6.34
C TRP A 161 -6.22 -0.27 6.58
N VAL A 162 -6.68 0.18 7.75
CA VAL A 162 -8.12 0.34 8.06
C VAL A 162 -8.76 1.35 7.09
N ILE A 163 -8.10 2.47 6.79
CA ILE A 163 -8.60 3.47 5.84
C ILE A 163 -8.70 2.86 4.43
N TYR A 164 -7.69 2.13 3.98
CA TYR A 164 -7.70 1.50 2.66
C TYR A 164 -8.64 0.29 2.55
N ALA A 165 -9.05 -0.32 3.64
CA ALA A 165 -9.87 -1.53 3.65
C ALA A 165 -11.19 -1.36 2.87
N ILE A 166 -11.85 -0.22 2.97
CA ILE A 166 -13.12 0.07 2.27
C ILE A 166 -12.89 0.12 0.75
N GLN A 167 -11.87 0.84 0.30
CA GLN A 167 -11.54 0.95 -1.13
C GLN A 167 -11.12 -0.41 -1.71
N MET A 168 -10.28 -1.14 -0.99
CA MET A 168 -9.88 -2.49 -1.38
C MET A 168 -11.06 -3.45 -1.43
N SER A 169 -11.99 -3.37 -0.49
CA SER A 169 -13.19 -4.20 -0.49
C SER A 169 -14.05 -3.96 -1.73
N ILE A 170 -14.21 -2.70 -2.15
CA ILE A 170 -14.94 -2.33 -3.37
C ILE A 170 -14.22 -2.89 -4.62
N PHE A 171 -12.91 -2.73 -4.69
CA PHE A 171 -12.08 -3.25 -5.77
C PHE A 171 -12.18 -4.78 -5.87
N LEU A 172 -11.99 -5.47 -4.74
CA LEU A 172 -12.07 -6.91 -4.65
C LEU A 172 -13.44 -7.45 -5.02
N ALA A 173 -14.52 -6.80 -4.61
CA ALA A 173 -15.88 -7.18 -4.99
C ALA A 173 -16.11 -7.12 -6.51
N ARG A 174 -15.39 -6.24 -7.21
CA ARG A 174 -15.47 -6.16 -8.68
C ARG A 174 -14.71 -7.27 -9.40
N ILE A 175 -13.52 -7.63 -8.90
CA ILE A 175 -12.65 -8.63 -9.55
C ILE A 175 -12.97 -10.07 -9.13
N SER A 176 -13.69 -10.27 -8.02
CA SER A 176 -14.00 -11.60 -7.47
C SER A 176 -15.25 -12.25 -8.03
N ARG A 177 -15.79 -11.75 -9.14
CA ARG A 177 -16.98 -12.33 -9.75
C ARG A 177 -16.78 -13.81 -10.09
N GLY A 178 -17.68 -14.67 -9.61
CA GLY A 178 -17.63 -16.12 -9.84
C GLY A 178 -16.72 -16.90 -8.88
N ARG A 179 -16.07 -16.24 -7.92
CA ARG A 179 -15.24 -16.89 -6.88
C ARG A 179 -15.94 -16.90 -5.54
N THR A 180 -15.66 -17.90 -4.73
CA THR A 180 -16.13 -17.95 -3.34
C THR A 180 -15.33 -16.98 -2.46
N VAL A 181 -15.94 -16.49 -1.38
CA VAL A 181 -15.26 -15.62 -0.40
C VAL A 181 -14.03 -16.31 0.20
N ARG A 182 -14.11 -17.64 0.41
CA ARG A 182 -13.00 -18.44 0.93
C ARG A 182 -11.81 -18.43 -0.02
N GLU A 183 -12.02 -18.71 -1.31
CA GLU A 183 -10.96 -18.67 -2.34
C GLU A 183 -10.33 -17.29 -2.44
N LEU A 184 -11.15 -16.23 -2.34
CA LEU A 184 -10.68 -14.87 -2.37
C LEU A 184 -9.77 -14.56 -1.15
N CYS A 185 -10.21 -14.90 0.05
CA CYS A 185 -9.43 -14.69 1.27
C CYS A 185 -8.10 -15.44 1.25
N PHE A 186 -8.14 -16.74 0.91
CA PHE A 186 -6.91 -17.54 0.80
C PHE A 186 -5.96 -17.01 -0.28
N GLY A 187 -6.48 -16.70 -1.46
CA GLY A 187 -5.68 -16.16 -2.56
C GLY A 187 -5.02 -14.83 -2.21
N MET A 188 -5.73 -13.95 -1.49
CA MET A 188 -5.18 -12.68 -1.03
C MET A 188 -4.12 -12.86 0.04
N VAL A 189 -4.43 -13.61 1.10
CA VAL A 189 -3.47 -13.81 2.22
C VAL A 189 -2.21 -14.49 1.71
N LEU A 190 -2.33 -15.61 1.01
CA LEU A 190 -1.16 -16.34 0.54
C LEU A 190 -0.43 -15.61 -0.59
N GLY A 191 -1.16 -15.08 -1.57
CA GLY A 191 -0.56 -14.41 -2.72
C GLY A 191 0.17 -13.12 -2.35
N LEU A 192 -0.47 -12.25 -1.56
CA LEU A 192 0.14 -10.99 -1.13
C LEU A 192 1.30 -11.23 -0.15
N THR A 193 1.16 -12.17 0.78
CA THR A 193 2.24 -12.48 1.74
C THR A 193 3.45 -13.04 1.02
N ALA A 194 3.27 -14.02 0.14
CA ALA A 194 4.37 -14.62 -0.61
C ALA A 194 5.07 -13.58 -1.51
N SER A 195 4.31 -12.76 -2.24
CA SER A 195 4.89 -11.73 -3.11
C SER A 195 5.65 -10.67 -2.31
N THR A 196 5.13 -10.27 -1.16
CA THR A 196 5.79 -9.31 -0.27
C THR A 196 7.08 -9.87 0.30
N TRP A 197 7.08 -11.12 0.73
CA TRP A 197 8.30 -11.77 1.23
C TRP A 197 9.39 -11.87 0.17
N ILE A 198 9.04 -12.32 -1.03
CA ILE A 198 10.00 -12.39 -2.15
C ILE A 198 10.58 -11.00 -2.42
N LEU A 199 9.72 -9.99 -2.53
CA LEU A 199 10.13 -8.62 -2.81
C LEU A 199 11.08 -8.07 -1.74
N TRP A 200 10.71 -8.18 -0.47
CA TRP A 200 11.54 -7.67 0.62
C TRP A 200 12.82 -8.47 0.84
N THR A 201 12.82 -9.77 0.55
CA THR A 201 14.04 -10.58 0.62
C THR A 201 15.03 -10.17 -0.45
N VAL A 202 14.57 -9.95 -1.68
CA VAL A 202 15.45 -9.54 -2.78
C VAL A 202 15.95 -8.11 -2.63
N LEU A 203 15.11 -7.18 -2.15
CA LEU A 203 15.51 -5.78 -1.98
C LEU A 203 16.24 -5.50 -0.65
N GLY A 204 16.11 -6.38 0.32
CA GLY A 204 16.78 -6.26 1.62
C GLY A 204 18.09 -7.04 1.73
N SER A 205 18.45 -7.76 0.67
CA SER A 205 19.71 -8.46 0.54
C SER A 205 20.78 -7.54 -0.08
#